data_390cb6858cb97a547e9b73a13c10d6e2
#
_entry.id   390cb6858cb97a547e9b73a13c10d6e2
#
_cell.length_a   1.000
_cell.length_b   1.000
_cell.length_c   1.000
_cell.angle_alpha   90.00
_cell.angle_beta   90.00
_cell.angle_gamma   90.00
#
_symmetry.space_group_name_H-M   'P 1'
#
loop_
_entity.id
_entity.type
_entity.pdbx_description
1 polymer ?
#
loop_
_entity_poly.entity_id
_entity_poly.type
_entity_poly.pdbx_seq_one_letter_code
_entity_poly.pdbx_strand_id
1 'polypeptide(L)'
;YGQLATLVRSYNPNKTVEIGTWNGGRAIEMALASFETIDKFHYIGFDLFEEATDETDKLELNIKQHNTYDAVFNRLTEFTEKMKEKGKTFTFKLHKGNSRDTLKKAKKELKKVPFAFIDGGHSEDTIKSDYDNLKHIPVIVFDDFYSKDQNGHTVSQDKVGVNKLIRDEMEGKRMHVLPSQDKVSGGGLVHLAAVS
;
A
#
# COMPACT_ATOMS: atom_id res chain seq x y z
N TYR A 1 3.58 6.95 -8.97
CA TYR A 1 3.18 7.10 -7.54
C TYR A 1 3.39 8.51 -6.97
N GLY A 2 3.60 9.52 -7.78
CA GLY A 2 3.61 10.92 -7.33
C GLY A 2 2.32 11.33 -6.60
N GLN A 3 1.19 10.67 -6.91
CA GLN A 3 -0.09 10.85 -6.24
C GLN A 3 -0.05 10.37 -4.78
N LEU A 4 0.62 9.23 -4.49
CA LEU A 4 0.79 8.74 -3.11
C LEU A 4 1.57 9.75 -2.27
N ALA A 5 2.70 10.25 -2.81
CA ALA A 5 3.47 11.30 -2.14
C ALA A 5 2.64 12.58 -1.91
N THR A 6 1.80 12.96 -2.86
CA THR A 6 0.88 14.11 -2.72
C THR A 6 -0.15 13.90 -1.61
N LEU A 7 -0.75 12.69 -1.53
CA LEU A 7 -1.66 12.35 -0.44
C LEU A 7 -0.95 12.39 0.91
N VAL A 8 0.25 11.80 1.01
CA VAL A 8 1.04 11.82 2.24
C VAL A 8 1.36 13.25 2.68
N ARG A 9 1.73 14.15 1.76
CA ARG A 9 1.91 15.58 2.08
C ARG A 9 0.62 16.22 2.61
N SER A 10 -0.52 15.88 2.01
CA SER A 10 -1.83 16.47 2.37
C SER A 10 -2.32 16.02 3.73
N TYR A 11 -2.17 14.74 4.04
CA TYR A 11 -2.60 14.17 5.34
C TYR A 11 -1.53 14.25 6.42
N ASN A 12 -0.28 14.42 6.01
CA ASN A 12 0.89 14.57 6.88
C ASN A 12 0.97 13.52 8.02
N PRO A 13 0.87 12.22 7.71
CA PRO A 13 0.92 11.19 8.73
C PRO A 13 2.34 11.05 9.29
N ASN A 14 2.43 10.89 10.61
CA ASN A 14 3.70 10.55 11.27
C ASN A 14 3.92 9.02 11.35
N LYS A 15 2.92 8.25 10.96
CA LYS A 15 2.94 6.79 10.95
C LYS A 15 2.10 6.25 9.80
N THR A 16 2.62 5.27 9.08
CA THR A 16 1.90 4.61 7.98
C THR A 16 2.00 3.09 8.09
N VAL A 17 1.02 2.42 7.52
CA VAL A 17 1.07 0.98 7.24
C VAL A 17 0.95 0.73 5.74
N GLU A 18 1.72 -0.22 5.23
CA GLU A 18 1.68 -0.66 3.84
C GLU A 18 1.48 -2.18 3.78
N ILE A 19 0.59 -2.63 2.91
CA ILE A 19 0.45 -4.03 2.53
C ILE A 19 1.02 -4.17 1.12
N GLY A 20 2.02 -5.05 0.96
CA GLY A 20 2.79 -5.15 -0.28
C GLY A 20 4.02 -4.23 -0.25
N THR A 21 4.95 -4.50 0.65
CA THR A 21 6.19 -3.71 0.82
C THR A 21 7.12 -3.80 -0.38
N TRP A 22 7.10 -4.94 -1.08
CA TRP A 22 7.95 -5.27 -2.22
C TRP A 22 9.43 -5.00 -1.94
N ASN A 23 9.98 -3.91 -2.51
CA ASN A 23 11.38 -3.52 -2.33
C ASN A 23 11.59 -2.38 -1.32
N GLY A 24 10.55 -1.94 -0.62
CA GLY A 24 10.59 -0.83 0.34
C GLY A 24 10.65 0.57 -0.29
N GLY A 25 10.46 0.67 -1.60
CA GLY A 25 10.51 1.97 -2.30
C GLY A 25 9.42 2.93 -1.86
N ARG A 26 8.20 2.44 -1.65
CA ARG A 26 7.07 3.27 -1.20
C ARG A 26 7.22 3.72 0.25
N ALA A 27 7.79 2.88 1.11
CA ALA A 27 8.16 3.28 2.47
C ALA A 27 9.05 4.53 2.48
N ILE A 28 10.09 4.52 1.64
CA ILE A 28 11.02 5.65 1.50
C ILE A 28 10.31 6.88 0.93
N GLU A 29 9.50 6.71 -0.11
CA GLU A 29 8.73 7.80 -0.74
C GLU A 29 7.76 8.47 0.23
N MET A 30 6.98 7.68 0.98
CA MET A 30 6.07 8.18 2.01
C MET A 30 6.81 8.92 3.12
N ALA A 31 7.95 8.37 3.58
CA ALA A 31 8.78 9.01 4.59
C ALA A 31 9.35 10.36 4.11
N LEU A 32 9.89 10.41 2.89
CA LEU A 32 10.41 11.65 2.32
C LEU A 32 9.33 12.72 2.17
N ALA A 33 8.13 12.35 1.74
CA ALA A 33 7.00 13.26 1.63
C ALA A 33 6.58 13.82 3.00
N SER A 34 6.55 12.98 4.05
CA SER A 34 6.25 13.43 5.42
C SER A 34 7.36 14.30 6.00
N PHE A 35 8.62 14.00 5.71
CA PHE A 35 9.78 14.76 6.22
C PHE A 35 9.87 16.21 5.71
N GLU A 36 9.06 16.59 4.75
CA GLU A 36 8.95 18.00 4.35
C GLU A 36 8.39 18.88 5.48
N THR A 37 7.59 18.30 6.38
CA THR A 37 6.87 19.04 7.44
C THR A 37 7.09 18.49 8.85
N ILE A 38 7.54 17.24 9.00
CA ILE A 38 7.78 16.60 10.30
C ILE A 38 9.19 16.01 10.36
N ASP A 39 9.68 15.72 11.58
CA ASP A 39 11.01 15.17 11.79
C ASP A 39 11.02 13.69 12.19
N LYS A 40 9.86 13.11 12.47
CA LYS A 40 9.75 11.72 12.92
C LYS A 40 8.68 10.99 12.13
N PHE A 41 9.05 9.86 11.52
CA PHE A 41 8.14 9.02 10.76
C PHE A 41 8.35 7.56 11.12
N HIS A 42 7.24 6.83 11.29
CA HIS A 42 7.26 5.39 11.54
C HIS A 42 6.54 4.63 10.45
N TYR A 43 7.19 3.64 9.88
CA TYR A 43 6.65 2.78 8.83
C TYR A 43 6.41 1.36 9.34
N ILE A 44 5.28 0.77 8.96
CA ILE A 44 4.95 -0.63 9.20
C ILE A 44 4.65 -1.27 7.86
N GLY A 45 5.45 -2.27 7.47
CA GLY A 45 5.28 -3.00 6.21
C GLY A 45 4.87 -4.45 6.44
N PHE A 46 4.01 -4.95 5.56
CA PHE A 46 3.56 -6.34 5.50
C PHE A 46 3.82 -6.89 4.11
N ASP A 47 4.48 -8.03 4.02
CA ASP A 47 4.77 -8.70 2.75
C ASP A 47 5.04 -10.20 2.95
N LEU A 48 4.81 -11.00 1.93
CA LEU A 48 5.23 -12.39 1.90
C LEU A 48 6.76 -12.51 1.81
N PHE A 49 7.39 -11.55 1.14
CA PHE A 49 8.81 -11.60 0.80
C PHE A 49 9.18 -12.92 0.10
N GLU A 50 10.23 -13.60 0.54
CA GLU A 50 10.65 -14.89 0.02
C GLU A 50 9.73 -16.08 0.38
N GLU A 51 8.65 -15.87 1.15
CA GLU A 51 7.62 -16.89 1.40
C GLU A 51 6.57 -16.96 0.28
N ALA A 52 6.64 -16.04 -0.69
CA ALA A 52 5.80 -16.10 -1.87
C ALA A 52 6.15 -17.34 -2.71
N THR A 53 5.14 -17.96 -3.30
CA THR A 53 5.23 -19.17 -4.12
C THR A 53 4.50 -18.96 -5.46
N ASP A 54 4.78 -19.82 -6.43
CA ASP A 54 4.07 -19.79 -7.72
C ASP A 54 2.54 -19.89 -7.56
N GLU A 55 2.07 -20.61 -6.53
CA GLU A 55 0.64 -20.71 -6.21
C GLU A 55 0.09 -19.38 -5.69
N THR A 56 0.81 -18.71 -4.78
CA THR A 56 0.39 -17.39 -4.27
C THR A 56 0.42 -16.35 -5.38
N ASP A 57 1.43 -16.35 -6.22
CA ASP A 57 1.55 -15.44 -7.35
C ASP A 57 0.44 -15.62 -8.37
N LYS A 58 0.11 -16.87 -8.68
CA LYS A 58 -1.00 -17.18 -9.58
C LYS A 58 -2.35 -16.74 -9.00
N LEU A 59 -2.57 -16.96 -7.70
CA LEU A 59 -3.80 -16.54 -7.01
C LEU A 59 -3.95 -15.03 -7.02
N GLU A 60 -2.86 -14.32 -6.75
CA GLU A 60 -2.86 -12.87 -6.60
C GLU A 60 -2.50 -12.14 -7.90
N LEU A 61 -2.42 -12.86 -9.03
CA LEU A 61 -2.05 -12.30 -10.35
C LEU A 61 -0.73 -11.52 -10.33
N ASN A 62 0.18 -11.90 -9.45
CA ASN A 62 1.46 -11.23 -9.33
C ASN A 62 2.43 -11.72 -10.41
N ILE A 63 3.09 -10.77 -11.06
CA ILE A 63 4.11 -11.01 -12.09
C ILE A 63 5.47 -10.42 -11.71
N LYS A 64 5.55 -9.75 -10.55
CA LYS A 64 6.78 -9.10 -10.07
C LYS A 64 7.64 -10.13 -9.34
N GLN A 65 8.96 -9.99 -9.44
CA GLN A 65 9.87 -10.74 -8.59
C GLN A 65 9.78 -10.28 -7.14
N HIS A 66 9.84 -11.24 -6.23
CA HIS A 66 9.85 -10.96 -4.79
C HIS A 66 11.24 -10.54 -4.33
N ASN A 67 11.26 -9.65 -3.34
CA ASN A 67 12.47 -9.31 -2.61
C ASN A 67 12.52 -10.13 -1.32
N THR A 68 13.72 -10.42 -0.84
CA THR A 68 13.87 -11.06 0.46
C THR A 68 13.63 -10.06 1.59
N TYR A 69 13.15 -10.56 2.72
CA TYR A 69 13.01 -9.76 3.94
C TYR A 69 14.31 -9.02 4.28
N ASP A 70 15.45 -9.71 4.24
CA ASP A 70 16.76 -9.13 4.58
C ASP A 70 17.17 -8.02 3.61
N ALA A 71 16.90 -8.18 2.32
CA ALA A 71 17.22 -7.15 1.32
C ALA A 71 16.44 -5.85 1.60
N VAL A 72 15.14 -5.97 1.91
CA VAL A 72 14.30 -4.81 2.23
C VAL A 72 14.67 -4.22 3.59
N PHE A 73 14.93 -5.06 4.59
CA PHE A 73 15.37 -4.61 5.91
C PHE A 73 16.66 -3.81 5.84
N ASN A 74 17.66 -4.31 5.10
CA ASN A 74 18.93 -3.63 4.92
C ASN A 74 18.74 -2.28 4.20
N ARG A 75 17.95 -2.24 3.14
CA ARG A 75 17.63 -1.01 2.42
C ARG A 75 16.99 0.06 3.32
N LEU A 76 16.04 -0.33 4.14
CA LEU A 76 15.38 0.60 5.07
C LEU A 76 16.29 1.02 6.22
N THR A 77 17.20 0.13 6.64
CA THR A 77 18.26 0.47 7.62
C THR A 77 19.23 1.52 7.07
N GLU A 78 19.71 1.33 5.85
CA GLU A 78 20.55 2.33 5.19
C GLU A 78 19.82 3.68 5.05
N PHE A 79 18.54 3.66 4.72
CA PHE A 79 17.73 4.88 4.67
C PHE A 79 17.59 5.53 6.05
N THR A 80 17.44 4.72 7.12
CA THR A 80 17.40 5.22 8.51
C THR A 80 18.67 6.01 8.85
N GLU A 81 19.84 5.46 8.55
CA GLU A 81 21.12 6.15 8.84
C GLU A 81 21.26 7.45 8.03
N LYS A 82 20.91 7.43 6.74
CA LYS A 82 20.90 8.64 5.90
C LYS A 82 19.96 9.73 6.42
N MET A 83 18.81 9.36 6.97
CA MET A 83 17.89 10.34 7.53
C MET A 83 18.37 10.89 8.87
N LYS A 84 19.02 10.07 9.69
CA LYS A 84 19.65 10.49 10.94
C LYS A 84 20.72 11.57 10.71
N GLU A 85 21.55 11.43 9.68
CA GLU A 85 22.54 12.45 9.28
C GLU A 85 21.88 13.78 8.92
N LYS A 86 20.62 13.77 8.46
CA LYS A 86 19.81 14.95 8.14
C LYS A 86 18.97 15.47 9.30
N GLY A 87 19.17 14.93 10.52
CA GLY A 87 18.40 15.32 11.70
C GLY A 87 16.97 14.79 11.70
N LYS A 88 16.63 13.81 10.83
CA LYS A 88 15.32 13.17 10.75
C LYS A 88 15.34 11.80 11.42
N THR A 89 14.23 11.39 11.99
CA THR A 89 14.07 10.07 12.61
C THR A 89 13.12 9.22 11.77
N PHE A 90 13.66 8.25 11.04
CA PHE A 90 12.90 7.19 10.40
C PHE A 90 12.99 5.94 11.27
N THR A 91 11.86 5.31 11.55
CA THR A 91 11.80 3.99 12.19
C THR A 91 10.87 3.10 11.41
N PHE A 92 11.14 1.81 11.39
CA PHE A 92 10.29 0.88 10.66
C PHE A 92 10.15 -0.47 11.37
N LYS A 93 9.12 -1.19 10.96
CA LYS A 93 8.91 -2.60 11.31
C LYS A 93 8.37 -3.33 10.12
N LEU A 94 8.93 -4.51 9.84
CA LEU A 94 8.48 -5.40 8.79
C LEU A 94 7.84 -6.65 9.38
N HIS A 95 6.72 -7.05 8.83
CA HIS A 95 6.02 -8.29 9.13
C HIS A 95 6.06 -9.20 7.92
N LYS A 96 6.76 -10.33 8.05
CA LYS A 96 6.84 -11.34 7.00
C LYS A 96 5.73 -12.37 7.13
N GLY A 97 5.13 -12.73 6.01
CA GLY A 97 4.11 -13.74 5.89
C GLY A 97 2.77 -13.21 5.37
N ASN A 98 1.79 -14.09 5.23
CA ASN A 98 0.49 -13.75 4.71
C ASN A 98 -0.21 -12.66 5.55
N SER A 99 -0.67 -11.60 4.88
CA SER A 99 -1.33 -10.44 5.51
C SER A 99 -2.56 -10.83 6.32
N ARG A 100 -3.32 -11.84 5.87
CA ARG A 100 -4.51 -12.36 6.60
C ARG A 100 -4.19 -12.81 8.02
N ASP A 101 -2.95 -13.26 8.29
CA ASP A 101 -2.51 -13.72 9.60
C ASP A 101 -1.69 -12.66 10.34
N THR A 102 -0.79 -12.00 9.62
CA THR A 102 0.14 -11.04 10.22
C THR A 102 -0.57 -9.77 10.69
N LEU A 103 -1.58 -9.28 9.96
CA LEU A 103 -2.41 -8.14 10.38
C LEU A 103 -3.17 -8.42 11.68
N LYS A 104 -3.75 -9.62 11.82
CA LYS A 104 -4.44 -10.01 13.07
C LYS A 104 -3.51 -10.01 14.27
N LYS A 105 -2.26 -10.49 14.09
CA LYS A 105 -1.23 -10.48 15.15
C LYS A 105 -0.78 -9.06 15.49
N ALA A 106 -0.72 -8.16 14.50
CA ALA A 106 -0.31 -6.76 14.66
C ALA A 106 -1.42 -5.81 15.12
N LYS A 107 -2.64 -6.27 15.37
CA LYS A 107 -3.83 -5.45 15.67
C LYS A 107 -3.61 -4.36 16.71
N LYS A 108 -2.82 -4.63 17.75
CA LYS A 108 -2.52 -3.63 18.80
C LYS A 108 -1.64 -2.49 18.27
N GLU A 109 -0.70 -2.81 17.40
CA GLU A 109 0.25 -1.89 16.77
C GLU A 109 -0.44 -0.95 15.77
N LEU A 110 -1.47 -1.46 15.10
CA LEU A 110 -2.22 -0.76 14.05
C LEU A 110 -3.28 0.22 14.59
N LYS A 111 -3.66 0.13 15.87
CA LYS A 111 -4.76 0.94 16.46
C LYS A 111 -4.64 2.44 16.28
N LYS A 112 -3.42 2.99 16.18
CA LYS A 112 -3.15 4.43 16.11
C LYS A 112 -2.41 4.82 14.82
N VAL A 113 -2.55 4.02 13.77
CA VAL A 113 -2.02 4.36 12.46
C VAL A 113 -3.02 5.26 11.76
N PRO A 114 -2.64 6.47 11.32
CA PRO A 114 -3.57 7.39 10.65
C PRO A 114 -3.71 7.16 9.15
N PHE A 115 -2.81 6.40 8.51
CA PHE A 115 -2.75 6.27 7.07
C PHE A 115 -2.33 4.84 6.68
N ALA A 116 -3.07 4.24 5.76
CA ALA A 116 -2.78 2.93 5.19
C ALA A 116 -2.65 3.01 3.67
N PHE A 117 -1.71 2.25 3.13
CA PHE A 117 -1.59 2.00 1.69
C PHE A 117 -1.68 0.50 1.43
N ILE A 118 -2.62 0.08 0.59
CA ILE A 118 -2.88 -1.31 0.23
C ILE A 118 -2.48 -1.50 -1.24
N ASP A 119 -1.33 -2.14 -1.44
CA ASP A 119 -0.70 -2.49 -2.74
C ASP A 119 -0.17 -3.93 -2.68
N GLY A 120 -0.97 -4.83 -2.11
CA GLY A 120 -0.61 -6.23 -1.90
C GLY A 120 -1.22 -7.16 -2.93
N GLY A 121 -1.91 -8.21 -2.46
CA GLY A 121 -2.58 -9.15 -3.34
C GLY A 121 -3.79 -8.53 -4.08
N HIS A 122 -4.12 -9.10 -5.24
CA HIS A 122 -5.17 -8.58 -6.12
C HIS A 122 -6.48 -9.39 -6.06
N SER A 123 -6.48 -10.55 -5.39
CA SER A 123 -7.70 -11.34 -5.22
C SER A 123 -8.68 -10.61 -4.30
N GLU A 124 -9.98 -10.76 -4.60
CA GLU A 124 -11.06 -10.16 -3.82
C GLU A 124 -10.95 -10.50 -2.33
N ASP A 125 -10.70 -11.76 -2.04
CA ASP A 125 -10.59 -12.26 -0.66
C ASP A 125 -9.42 -11.64 0.10
N THR A 126 -8.27 -11.44 -0.57
CA THR A 126 -7.10 -10.83 0.06
C THR A 126 -7.34 -9.34 0.31
N ILE A 127 -7.79 -8.60 -0.69
CA ILE A 127 -8.07 -7.16 -0.56
C ILE A 127 -9.15 -6.92 0.50
N LYS A 128 -10.23 -7.73 0.50
CA LYS A 128 -11.27 -7.61 1.52
C LYS A 128 -10.74 -7.91 2.92
N SER A 129 -9.92 -8.95 3.07
CA SER A 129 -9.29 -9.28 4.35
C SER A 129 -8.39 -8.14 4.86
N ASP A 130 -7.58 -7.55 3.98
CA ASP A 130 -6.69 -6.44 4.31
C ASP A 130 -7.50 -5.22 4.74
N TYR A 131 -8.52 -4.86 3.97
CA TYR A 131 -9.44 -3.79 4.32
C TYR A 131 -10.14 -4.01 5.66
N ASP A 132 -10.70 -5.19 5.90
CA ASP A 132 -11.42 -5.51 7.15
C ASP A 132 -10.53 -5.36 8.39
N ASN A 133 -9.25 -5.66 8.26
CA ASN A 133 -8.28 -5.47 9.34
C ASN A 133 -7.85 -4.01 9.51
N LEU A 134 -7.96 -3.18 8.47
CA LEU A 134 -7.47 -1.79 8.44
C LEU A 134 -8.58 -0.74 8.40
N LYS A 135 -9.85 -1.09 8.24
CA LYS A 135 -10.99 -0.15 8.08
C LYS A 135 -11.22 0.84 9.23
N HIS A 136 -10.52 0.65 10.35
CA HIS A 136 -10.50 1.59 11.46
C HIS A 136 -9.51 2.75 11.25
N ILE A 137 -8.65 2.66 10.24
CA ILE A 137 -7.67 3.69 9.89
C ILE A 137 -8.41 4.83 9.15
N PRO A 138 -8.17 6.08 9.54
CA PRO A 138 -8.90 7.23 8.98
C PRO A 138 -8.72 7.42 7.47
N VAL A 139 -7.54 7.12 6.94
CA VAL A 139 -7.24 7.25 5.51
C VAL A 139 -6.68 5.95 4.99
N ILE A 140 -7.35 5.36 4.03
CA ILE A 140 -6.90 4.16 3.34
C ILE A 140 -6.76 4.48 1.86
N VAL A 141 -5.59 4.19 1.30
CA VAL A 141 -5.31 4.33 -0.12
C VAL A 141 -5.15 2.94 -0.71
N PHE A 142 -5.88 2.67 -1.77
CA PHE A 142 -5.75 1.44 -2.55
C PHE A 142 -4.99 1.73 -3.83
N ASP A 143 -4.04 0.87 -4.18
CA ASP A 143 -3.53 0.77 -5.55
C ASP A 143 -4.50 -0.06 -6.42
N ASP A 144 -4.22 -0.14 -7.71
CA ASP A 144 -4.94 -1.00 -8.67
C ASP A 144 -6.47 -0.76 -8.77
N PHE A 145 -6.91 0.49 -8.60
CA PHE A 145 -8.26 0.87 -9.01
C PHE A 145 -8.30 1.13 -10.52
N TYR A 146 -8.90 0.23 -11.28
CA TYR A 146 -8.99 0.29 -12.73
C TYR A 146 -10.21 1.09 -13.19
N SER A 147 -9.98 2.16 -13.93
CA SER A 147 -11.08 2.94 -14.53
C SER A 147 -11.35 2.56 -15.97
N LYS A 148 -10.33 2.18 -16.73
CA LYS A 148 -10.45 1.79 -18.14
C LYS A 148 -9.54 0.61 -18.46
N ASP A 149 -10.03 -0.25 -19.38
CA ASP A 149 -9.23 -1.33 -19.96
C ASP A 149 -8.28 -0.81 -21.05
N GLN A 150 -7.50 -1.72 -21.63
CA GLN A 150 -6.56 -1.43 -22.71
C GLN A 150 -7.20 -0.83 -23.97
N ASN A 151 -8.52 -1.01 -24.18
CA ASN A 151 -9.28 -0.48 -25.31
C ASN A 151 -9.99 0.84 -24.97
N GLY A 152 -9.80 1.35 -23.76
CA GLY A 152 -10.43 2.57 -23.27
C GLY A 152 -11.88 2.40 -22.79
N HIS A 153 -12.38 1.17 -22.70
CA HIS A 153 -13.71 0.90 -22.15
C HIS A 153 -13.65 0.94 -20.62
N THR A 154 -14.76 1.31 -20.00
CA THR A 154 -14.89 1.26 -18.52
C THR A 154 -14.72 -0.18 -18.04
N VAL A 155 -13.82 -0.40 -17.11
CA VAL A 155 -13.59 -1.73 -16.52
C VAL A 155 -14.83 -2.14 -15.73
N SER A 156 -15.29 -3.38 -15.98
CA SER A 156 -16.32 -3.96 -15.13
C SER A 156 -15.82 -4.06 -13.70
N GLN A 157 -16.56 -3.46 -12.77
CA GLN A 157 -16.21 -3.47 -11.36
C GLN A 157 -16.25 -4.86 -10.72
N ASP A 158 -16.83 -5.84 -11.44
CA ASP A 158 -16.92 -7.22 -10.96
C ASP A 158 -15.65 -8.06 -11.20
N LYS A 159 -14.67 -7.52 -11.96
CA LYS A 159 -13.49 -8.28 -12.39
C LYS A 159 -12.22 -7.97 -11.61
N VAL A 160 -12.19 -6.91 -10.84
CA VAL A 160 -11.00 -6.44 -10.13
C VAL A 160 -11.33 -6.30 -8.64
N GLY A 161 -10.51 -6.90 -7.79
CA GLY A 161 -10.78 -6.97 -6.35
C GLY A 161 -10.97 -5.60 -5.69
N VAL A 162 -10.10 -4.63 -6.00
CA VAL A 162 -10.23 -3.24 -5.48
C VAL A 162 -11.51 -2.58 -5.99
N ASN A 163 -11.83 -2.70 -7.28
CA ASN A 163 -13.04 -2.11 -7.85
C ASN A 163 -14.30 -2.68 -7.20
N LYS A 164 -14.33 -3.99 -7.02
CA LYS A 164 -15.46 -4.68 -6.40
C LYS A 164 -15.61 -4.30 -4.93
N LEU A 165 -14.52 -4.30 -4.16
CA LEU A 165 -14.53 -3.87 -2.76
C LEU A 165 -15.09 -2.46 -2.61
N ILE A 166 -14.62 -1.52 -3.46
CA ILE A 166 -15.07 -0.13 -3.41
C ILE A 166 -16.57 -0.02 -3.69
N ARG A 167 -17.07 -0.73 -4.69
CA ARG A 167 -18.51 -0.76 -4.99
C ARG A 167 -19.33 -1.33 -3.82
N ASP A 168 -18.88 -2.45 -3.24
CA ASP A 168 -19.71 -3.22 -2.32
C ASP A 168 -19.61 -2.70 -0.87
N GLU A 169 -18.47 -2.16 -0.47
CA GLU A 169 -18.17 -1.83 0.93
C GLU A 169 -18.05 -0.32 1.21
N MET A 170 -17.96 0.52 0.16
CA MET A 170 -17.65 1.94 0.31
C MET A 170 -18.84 2.86 0.04
N GLU A 171 -20.05 2.32 -0.12
CA GLU A 171 -21.24 3.13 -0.29
C GLU A 171 -21.41 4.10 0.90
N GLY A 172 -21.58 5.38 0.59
CA GLY A 172 -21.70 6.44 1.59
C GLY A 172 -20.39 6.95 2.21
N LYS A 173 -19.24 6.38 1.87
CA LYS A 173 -17.93 6.90 2.26
C LYS A 173 -17.40 7.91 1.25
N ARG A 174 -16.54 8.81 1.72
CA ARG A 174 -15.81 9.71 0.80
C ARG A 174 -14.71 8.93 0.10
N MET A 175 -14.78 8.89 -1.21
CA MET A 175 -13.76 8.29 -2.06
C MET A 175 -13.24 9.31 -3.05
N HIS A 176 -11.93 9.36 -3.20
CA HIS A 176 -11.25 10.17 -4.21
C HIS A 176 -10.42 9.25 -5.10
N VAL A 177 -10.81 9.10 -6.35
CA VAL A 177 -9.99 8.46 -7.37
C VAL A 177 -9.04 9.51 -7.92
N LEU A 178 -7.75 9.28 -7.72
CA LEU A 178 -6.73 10.23 -8.14
C LEU A 178 -6.43 10.05 -9.63
N PRO A 179 -6.42 11.13 -10.41
CA PRO A 179 -6.09 11.03 -11.82
C PRO A 179 -4.68 10.46 -11.98
N SER A 180 -4.55 9.42 -12.80
CA SER A 180 -3.28 8.86 -13.20
C SER A 180 -3.07 9.08 -14.69
N GLN A 181 -1.82 9.37 -15.07
CA GLN A 181 -1.40 9.35 -16.45
C GLN A 181 -0.67 8.05 -16.80
N ASP A 182 -0.47 7.20 -15.80
CA ASP A 182 0.25 5.95 -15.97
C ASP A 182 -0.65 4.93 -16.66
N LYS A 183 -0.18 4.47 -17.81
CA LYS A 183 -0.77 3.34 -18.52
C LYS A 183 -0.10 2.07 -18.02
N VAL A 184 -0.87 1.13 -17.50
CA VAL A 184 -0.36 -0.21 -17.24
C VAL A 184 -0.01 -0.92 -18.54
N SER A 185 0.84 -1.93 -18.43
CA SER A 185 1.14 -2.87 -19.50
C SER A 185 -0.16 -3.38 -20.12
N GLY A 186 -0.39 -3.03 -21.39
CA GLY A 186 -1.64 -3.33 -22.08
C GLY A 186 -2.61 -2.14 -22.27
N GLY A 187 -2.30 -0.93 -21.78
CA GLY A 187 -3.02 0.32 -22.08
C GLY A 187 -4.20 0.66 -21.17
N GLY A 188 -4.43 -0.11 -20.12
CA GLY A 188 -5.44 0.22 -19.08
C GLY A 188 -5.03 1.44 -18.23
N LEU A 189 -6.00 2.15 -17.67
CA LEU A 189 -5.76 3.24 -16.71
C LEU A 189 -5.96 2.74 -15.28
N VAL A 190 -4.90 2.81 -14.50
CA VAL A 190 -4.88 2.47 -13.09
C VAL A 190 -4.77 3.74 -12.25
N HIS A 191 -5.46 3.76 -11.15
CA HIS A 191 -5.51 4.90 -10.24
C HIS A 191 -5.27 4.47 -8.81
N LEU A 192 -4.85 5.43 -7.98
CA LEU A 192 -4.99 5.31 -6.54
C LEU A 192 -6.41 5.74 -6.15
N ALA A 193 -7.06 4.96 -5.32
CA ALA A 193 -8.35 5.30 -4.72
C ALA A 193 -8.17 5.55 -3.22
N ALA A 194 -8.35 6.80 -2.79
CA ALA A 194 -8.29 7.16 -1.38
C ALA A 194 -9.69 7.20 -0.76
N VAL A 195 -9.83 6.54 0.39
CA VAL A 195 -11.07 6.49 1.17
C VAL A 195 -10.83 7.10 2.54
N SER A 196 -11.72 7.99 2.96
CA SER A 196 -11.68 8.67 4.25
C SER A 196 -13.06 8.80 4.91
#